data_47af9509307941907d381d520124046a
#
_entry.id   47af9509307941907d381d520124046a
#
_cell.length_a   1.000
_cell.length_b   1.000
_cell.length_c   1.000
_cell.angle_alpha   90.00
_cell.angle_beta   90.00
_cell.angle_gamma   90.00
#
_symmetry.space_group_name_H-M   'P 1'
#
loop_
_entity.id
_entity.type
_entity.pdbx_description
1 polymer ?
#
loop_
_entity_poly.entity_id
_entity_poly.type
_entity_poly.pdbx_seq_one_letter_code
_entity_poly.pdbx_strand_id
1 'polypeptide(L)'
;MQPPSIVNGSDRRPAIPDEVLGPRVVAIGRRLDPSRLAEVTAALREGGVRAFELTLDAAEAIEAIARLAASGVARGLLIGAGTVLDLPAAERAIDAGARFLVSPHTDPAIVDWAAARDIPCFPGGLTPTEILLAWRAGAAGVKLFPASAVGPSFVREVRGPLREIPFIPTGGVTAESAAEYVRAGAVAVGLGSWLTGSGEPALVAERARQVVTALAEVERPA
;
A
#
# COMPACT_ATOMS: atom_id res chain seq x y z
N MET A 1 -26.16 -19.26 16.10
CA MET A 1 -25.21 -18.63 17.02
C MET A 1 -24.20 -17.89 16.16
N GLN A 2 -24.26 -16.54 16.14
CA GLN A 2 -23.32 -15.71 15.37
C GLN A 2 -21.94 -15.83 16.02
N PRO A 3 -20.85 -16.06 15.28
CA PRO A 3 -19.52 -16.10 15.87
C PRO A 3 -19.22 -14.73 16.51
N PRO A 4 -18.46 -14.69 17.62
CA PRO A 4 -18.08 -13.42 18.23
C PRO A 4 -17.32 -12.57 17.21
N SER A 5 -17.76 -11.32 17.01
CA SER A 5 -17.03 -10.37 16.20
C SER A 5 -15.64 -10.17 16.81
N ILE A 6 -14.59 -10.24 15.98
CA ILE A 6 -13.19 -10.05 16.37
C ILE A 6 -12.90 -8.59 16.79
N VAL A 7 -13.94 -7.74 16.77
CA VAL A 7 -13.85 -6.29 17.01
C VAL A 7 -13.93 -5.98 18.51
N ASN A 8 -12.77 -5.91 19.16
CA ASN A 8 -12.58 -5.20 20.41
C ASN A 8 -11.47 -4.16 20.22
N GLY A 9 -11.77 -3.10 19.52
CA GLY A 9 -10.89 -1.94 19.35
C GLY A 9 -11.57 -0.96 18.41
N SER A 10 -11.86 0.20 18.90
CA SER A 10 -12.50 1.38 18.27
C SER A 10 -13.23 1.16 16.94
N ASP A 11 -14.47 1.58 16.87
CA ASP A 11 -15.32 1.71 15.64
C ASP A 11 -14.73 2.68 14.58
N ARG A 12 -13.48 3.09 14.75
CA ARG A 12 -12.77 4.08 13.92
C ARG A 12 -11.67 3.42 13.11
N ARG A 13 -12.09 2.69 12.07
CA ARG A 13 -11.16 2.17 11.09
C ARG A 13 -11.28 3.03 9.83
N PRO A 14 -10.17 3.70 9.39
CA PRO A 14 -10.17 4.43 8.11
C PRO A 14 -10.50 3.51 6.95
N ALA A 15 -11.30 3.98 6.02
CA ALA A 15 -11.55 3.25 4.78
C ALA A 15 -10.29 3.17 3.91
N ILE A 16 -10.18 2.09 3.15
CA ILE A 16 -9.15 2.02 2.10
C ILE A 16 -9.56 3.00 1.00
N PRO A 17 -8.66 3.92 0.58
CA PRO A 17 -8.96 4.90 -0.45
C PRO A 17 -9.34 4.26 -1.79
N ASP A 18 -10.26 4.90 -2.52
CA ASP A 18 -10.66 4.46 -3.87
C ASP A 18 -9.48 4.47 -4.85
N GLU A 19 -8.49 5.34 -4.63
CA GLU A 19 -7.25 5.39 -5.38
C GLU A 19 -6.43 4.09 -5.25
N VAL A 20 -6.59 3.35 -4.15
CA VAL A 20 -6.01 2.01 -3.96
C VAL A 20 -6.93 0.94 -4.53
N LEU A 21 -8.24 0.99 -4.22
CA LEU A 21 -9.19 -0.07 -4.57
C LEU A 21 -9.56 -0.08 -6.05
N GLY A 22 -9.59 1.06 -6.72
CA GLY A 22 -9.94 1.17 -8.13
C GLY A 22 -8.91 0.46 -9.02
N PRO A 23 -7.65 0.91 -9.08
CA PRO A 23 -6.60 0.26 -9.85
C PRO A 23 -6.08 -1.03 -9.19
N ARG A 24 -6.32 -1.23 -7.91
CA ARG A 24 -5.77 -2.33 -7.09
C ARG A 24 -4.24 -2.35 -7.01
N VAL A 25 -3.62 -1.18 -7.12
CA VAL A 25 -2.16 -1.02 -7.13
C VAL A 25 -1.75 0.11 -6.19
N VAL A 26 -0.77 -0.19 -5.34
CA VAL A 26 0.05 0.81 -4.64
C VAL A 26 1.45 0.76 -5.25
N ALA A 27 1.85 1.82 -5.95
CA ALA A 27 3.22 1.94 -6.43
C ALA A 27 4.16 2.32 -5.28
N ILE A 28 5.39 1.81 -5.30
CA ILE A 28 6.38 2.04 -4.25
C ILE A 28 7.62 2.69 -4.86
N GLY A 29 7.89 3.92 -4.48
CA GLY A 29 9.09 4.67 -4.84
C GLY A 29 10.17 4.51 -3.79
N ARG A 30 11.05 3.51 -3.98
CA ARG A 30 12.17 3.27 -3.09
C ARG A 30 13.44 3.88 -3.66
N ARG A 31 14.01 4.86 -2.97
CA ARG A 31 15.28 5.51 -3.34
C ARG A 31 15.31 5.97 -4.81
N LEU A 32 14.19 6.51 -5.28
CA LEU A 32 14.12 7.10 -6.61
C LEU A 32 15.01 8.34 -6.69
N ASP A 33 15.61 8.54 -7.85
CA ASP A 33 16.34 9.78 -8.15
C ASP A 33 15.39 10.98 -8.00
N PRO A 34 15.68 11.93 -7.10
CA PRO A 34 14.83 13.10 -6.88
C PRO A 34 14.63 13.96 -8.14
N SER A 35 15.58 13.96 -9.07
CA SER A 35 15.48 14.69 -10.34
C SER A 35 14.43 14.09 -11.29
N ARG A 36 14.16 12.79 -11.18
CA ARG A 36 13.22 12.05 -12.03
C ARG A 36 11.85 11.85 -11.38
N LEU A 37 11.70 12.24 -10.13
CA LEU A 37 10.50 11.96 -9.35
C LEU A 37 9.22 12.48 -10.01
N ALA A 38 9.25 13.70 -10.58
CA ALA A 38 8.09 14.29 -11.25
C ALA A 38 7.69 13.50 -12.51
N GLU A 39 8.67 13.07 -13.30
CA GLU A 39 8.45 12.29 -14.52
C GLU A 39 7.90 10.89 -14.20
N VAL A 40 8.48 10.21 -13.19
CA VAL A 40 8.00 8.91 -12.70
C VAL A 40 6.57 9.03 -12.17
N THR A 41 6.27 10.08 -11.40
CA THR A 41 4.91 10.34 -10.89
C THR A 41 3.90 10.54 -12.02
N ALA A 42 4.26 11.30 -13.05
CA ALA A 42 3.42 11.48 -14.24
C ALA A 42 3.21 10.16 -14.99
N ALA A 43 4.27 9.36 -15.14
CA ALA A 43 4.24 8.05 -15.80
C ALA A 43 3.32 7.05 -15.08
N LEU A 44 3.38 6.98 -13.74
CA LEU A 44 2.48 6.16 -12.94
C LEU A 44 1.02 6.53 -13.17
N ARG A 45 0.72 7.84 -13.15
CA ARG A 45 -0.63 8.36 -13.39
C ARG A 45 -1.13 8.05 -14.80
N GLU A 46 -0.27 8.23 -15.82
CA GLU A 46 -0.57 7.89 -17.21
C GLU A 46 -0.90 6.42 -17.37
N GLY A 47 -0.15 5.55 -16.69
CA GLY A 47 -0.37 4.11 -16.67
C GLY A 47 -1.59 3.65 -15.86
N GLY A 48 -2.35 4.57 -15.25
CA GLY A 48 -3.58 4.25 -14.50
C GLY A 48 -3.40 4.00 -13.02
N VAL A 49 -2.19 4.05 -12.47
CA VAL A 49 -1.94 3.98 -11.02
C VAL A 49 -2.50 5.24 -10.35
N ARG A 50 -3.07 5.10 -9.15
CA ARG A 50 -3.67 6.21 -8.39
C ARG A 50 -3.17 6.33 -6.96
N ALA A 51 -2.36 5.39 -6.46
CA ALA A 51 -1.73 5.46 -5.14
C ALA A 51 -0.22 5.24 -5.26
N PHE A 52 0.57 6.11 -4.65
CA PHE A 52 2.02 6.09 -4.73
C PHE A 52 2.64 6.41 -3.37
N GLU A 53 3.39 5.49 -2.79
CA GLU A 53 4.17 5.70 -1.57
C GLU A 53 5.64 6.02 -1.87
N LEU A 54 6.21 6.98 -1.16
CA LEU A 54 7.65 7.21 -1.10
C LEU A 54 8.20 6.61 0.19
N THR A 55 9.25 5.79 0.08
CA THR A 55 9.81 5.11 1.26
C THR A 55 10.76 6.01 2.03
N LEU A 56 10.58 6.11 3.36
CA LEU A 56 11.32 7.00 4.25
C LEU A 56 12.76 6.54 4.55
N ASP A 57 13.23 5.48 3.92
CA ASP A 57 14.64 5.05 3.98
C ASP A 57 15.58 5.86 3.07
N ALA A 58 15.07 6.89 2.38
CA ALA A 58 15.83 7.90 1.66
C ALA A 58 15.82 9.22 2.44
N ALA A 59 16.98 9.89 2.52
CA ALA A 59 17.15 11.10 3.34
C ALA A 59 16.18 12.23 2.93
N GLU A 60 15.91 12.38 1.62
CA GLU A 60 15.07 13.46 1.08
C GLU A 60 13.60 13.05 0.91
N ALA A 61 13.17 11.91 1.45
CA ALA A 61 11.82 11.38 1.20
C ALA A 61 10.71 12.31 1.73
N ILE A 62 10.89 12.92 2.89
CA ILE A 62 9.92 13.87 3.47
C ILE A 62 9.76 15.11 2.57
N GLU A 63 10.88 15.69 2.11
CA GLU A 63 10.86 16.83 1.19
C GLU A 63 10.27 16.46 -0.17
N ALA A 64 10.53 15.24 -0.64
CA ALA A 64 9.95 14.71 -1.86
C ALA A 64 8.42 14.57 -1.75
N ILE A 65 7.91 14.08 -0.62
CA ILE A 65 6.47 14.03 -0.32
C ILE A 65 5.89 15.44 -0.34
N ALA A 66 6.51 16.40 0.35
CA ALA A 66 6.04 17.80 0.40
C ALA A 66 5.98 18.43 -0.99
N ARG A 67 7.04 18.25 -1.81
CA ARG A 67 7.07 18.74 -3.19
C ARG A 67 5.95 18.13 -4.05
N LEU A 68 5.72 16.82 -3.96
CA LEU A 68 4.63 16.17 -4.70
C LEU A 68 3.26 16.63 -4.24
N ALA A 69 3.04 16.74 -2.93
CA ALA A 69 1.78 17.20 -2.37
C ALA A 69 1.42 18.63 -2.79
N ALA A 70 2.43 19.51 -2.90
CA ALA A 70 2.25 20.90 -3.35
C ALA A 70 2.17 21.05 -4.88
N SER A 71 2.61 20.04 -5.64
CA SER A 71 2.72 20.12 -7.10
C SER A 71 1.45 19.67 -7.81
N GLY A 72 1.15 20.26 -8.97
CA GLY A 72 0.08 19.79 -9.84
C GLY A 72 0.38 18.42 -10.51
N VAL A 73 1.62 17.95 -10.45
CA VAL A 73 2.07 16.67 -11.03
C VAL A 73 1.37 15.47 -10.39
N ALA A 74 1.15 15.54 -9.08
CA ALA A 74 0.46 14.50 -8.32
C ALA A 74 -1.08 14.59 -8.38
N ARG A 75 -1.64 15.50 -9.19
CA ARG A 75 -3.11 15.62 -9.30
C ARG A 75 -3.73 14.29 -9.75
N GLY A 76 -4.64 13.73 -8.94
CA GLY A 76 -5.28 12.43 -9.17
C GLY A 76 -4.44 11.23 -8.73
N LEU A 77 -3.31 11.47 -8.02
CA LEU A 77 -2.55 10.46 -7.31
C LEU A 77 -2.62 10.72 -5.80
N LEU A 78 -2.92 9.69 -5.03
CA LEU A 78 -2.82 9.72 -3.58
C LEU A 78 -1.36 9.44 -3.20
N ILE A 79 -0.70 10.43 -2.57
CA ILE A 79 0.68 10.30 -2.12
C ILE A 79 0.70 9.78 -0.68
N GLY A 80 1.51 8.77 -0.43
CA GLY A 80 1.72 8.18 0.88
C GLY A 80 3.18 8.08 1.28
N ALA A 81 3.41 7.70 2.53
CA ALA A 81 4.72 7.39 3.06
C ALA A 81 4.86 5.90 3.34
N GLY A 82 5.92 5.30 2.80
CA GLY A 82 6.29 3.90 3.04
C GLY A 82 7.50 3.78 3.94
N THR A 83 7.72 2.58 4.46
CA THR A 83 8.84 2.29 5.38
C THR A 83 8.80 3.20 6.62
N VAL A 84 7.58 3.45 7.12
CA VAL A 84 7.37 4.19 8.37
C VAL A 84 7.71 3.25 9.52
N LEU A 85 8.74 3.58 10.31
CA LEU A 85 9.27 2.69 11.35
C LEU A 85 8.97 3.16 12.77
N ASP A 86 8.58 4.41 12.95
CA ASP A 86 8.25 4.99 14.25
C ASP A 86 7.19 6.08 14.12
N LEU A 87 6.57 6.45 15.23
CA LEU A 87 5.55 7.47 15.28
C LEU A 87 6.05 8.86 14.87
N PRO A 88 7.24 9.33 15.29
CA PRO A 88 7.76 10.62 14.82
C PRO A 88 7.94 10.68 13.29
N ALA A 89 8.30 9.57 12.64
CA ALA A 89 8.38 9.51 11.17
C ALA A 89 6.99 9.59 10.54
N ALA A 90 6.00 8.93 11.13
CA ALA A 90 4.60 9.02 10.69
C ALA A 90 4.09 10.47 10.75
N GLU A 91 4.31 11.15 11.87
CA GLU A 91 3.91 12.55 12.06
C GLU A 91 4.54 13.48 11.01
N ARG A 92 5.86 13.42 10.85
CA ARG A 92 6.55 14.22 9.83
C ARG A 92 6.05 13.95 8.41
N ALA A 93 5.75 12.69 8.09
CA ALA A 93 5.24 12.34 6.77
C ALA A 93 3.85 12.93 6.49
N ILE A 94 2.95 12.88 7.47
CA ILE A 94 1.61 13.47 7.37
C ILE A 94 1.68 15.00 7.30
N ASP A 95 2.52 15.63 8.11
CA ASP A 95 2.76 17.09 8.07
C ASP A 95 3.32 17.53 6.70
N ALA A 96 4.13 16.68 6.06
CA ALA A 96 4.62 16.89 4.70
C ALA A 96 3.56 16.68 3.60
N GLY A 97 2.37 16.18 3.94
CA GLY A 97 1.26 16.00 3.01
C GLY A 97 1.03 14.56 2.54
N ALA A 98 1.64 13.56 3.18
CA ALA A 98 1.25 12.16 2.97
C ALA A 98 -0.21 11.94 3.42
N ARG A 99 -0.95 11.15 2.65
CA ARG A 99 -2.38 10.88 2.89
C ARG A 99 -2.66 9.44 3.33
N PHE A 100 -1.66 8.58 3.33
CA PHE A 100 -1.70 7.22 3.89
C PHE A 100 -0.30 6.80 4.32
N LEU A 101 -0.23 5.82 5.21
CA LEU A 101 1.00 5.29 5.77
C LEU A 101 1.15 3.80 5.46
N VAL A 102 2.38 3.39 5.19
CA VAL A 102 2.74 1.98 4.99
C VAL A 102 4.00 1.65 5.81
N SER A 103 3.95 0.55 6.53
CA SER A 103 5.07 0.07 7.34
C SER A 103 5.48 -1.35 6.92
N PRO A 104 6.74 -1.76 7.06
CA PRO A 104 7.15 -3.15 6.84
C PRO A 104 6.80 -4.07 8.02
N HIS A 105 6.39 -3.52 9.15
CA HIS A 105 6.07 -4.21 10.41
C HIS A 105 4.80 -3.64 11.03
N THR A 106 4.29 -4.26 12.06
CA THR A 106 3.17 -3.77 12.85
C THR A 106 3.68 -3.12 14.13
N ASP A 107 3.51 -1.81 14.22
CA ASP A 107 3.61 -1.04 15.47
C ASP A 107 2.21 -0.51 15.81
N PRO A 108 1.57 -1.01 16.89
CA PRO A 108 0.24 -0.58 17.29
C PRO A 108 0.15 0.93 17.58
N ALA A 109 1.24 1.56 18.06
CA ALA A 109 1.24 2.99 18.35
C ALA A 109 1.07 3.84 17.08
N ILE A 110 1.73 3.45 15.97
CA ILE A 110 1.55 4.11 14.66
C ILE A 110 0.13 3.90 14.14
N VAL A 111 -0.36 2.67 14.21
CA VAL A 111 -1.67 2.30 13.65
C VAL A 111 -2.81 2.99 14.40
N ASP A 112 -2.79 2.94 15.73
CA ASP A 112 -3.80 3.60 16.58
C ASP A 112 -3.79 5.13 16.42
N TRP A 113 -2.59 5.73 16.36
CA TRP A 113 -2.43 7.16 16.11
C TRP A 113 -3.02 7.58 14.75
N ALA A 114 -2.78 6.79 13.70
CA ALA A 114 -3.31 7.04 12.37
C ALA A 114 -4.83 6.86 12.33
N ALA A 115 -5.36 5.77 12.92
CA ALA A 115 -6.79 5.49 12.99
C ALA A 115 -7.55 6.59 13.73
N ALA A 116 -7.01 7.11 14.84
CA ALA A 116 -7.62 8.20 15.59
C ALA A 116 -7.75 9.51 14.77
N ARG A 117 -7.02 9.63 13.65
CA ARG A 117 -6.99 10.80 12.74
C ARG A 117 -7.63 10.54 11.38
N ASP A 118 -8.28 9.38 11.22
CA ASP A 118 -8.86 8.93 9.94
C ASP A 118 -7.82 8.85 8.82
N ILE A 119 -6.58 8.46 9.16
CA ILE A 119 -5.48 8.29 8.21
C ILE A 119 -5.35 6.79 7.89
N PRO A 120 -5.52 6.36 6.63
CA PRO A 120 -5.32 4.97 6.24
C PRO A 120 -3.90 4.51 6.52
N CYS A 121 -3.75 3.44 7.31
CA CYS A 121 -2.47 2.81 7.62
C CYS A 121 -2.48 1.34 7.20
N PHE A 122 -1.42 0.92 6.51
CA PHE A 122 -1.20 -0.44 6.02
C PHE A 122 0.07 -1.02 6.67
N PRO A 123 -0.01 -1.46 7.94
CA PRO A 123 1.11 -2.08 8.63
C PRO A 123 1.45 -3.44 8.04
N GLY A 124 2.72 -3.84 8.15
CA GLY A 124 3.25 -5.10 7.65
C GLY A 124 3.06 -6.26 8.63
N GLY A 125 2.67 -7.40 8.11
CA GLY A 125 2.62 -8.66 8.83
C GLY A 125 2.77 -9.85 7.87
N LEU A 126 3.28 -10.96 8.37
CA LEU A 126 3.45 -12.20 7.62
C LEU A 126 2.82 -13.40 8.32
N THR A 127 2.64 -13.34 9.63
CA THR A 127 1.99 -14.39 10.40
C THR A 127 0.56 -14.02 10.77
N PRO A 128 -0.34 -14.99 11.00
CA PRO A 128 -1.70 -14.71 11.48
C PRO A 128 -1.75 -13.85 12.75
N THR A 129 -0.76 -14.01 13.64
CA THR A 129 -0.66 -13.21 14.87
C THR A 129 -0.36 -11.74 14.57
N GLU A 130 0.62 -11.45 13.70
CA GLU A 130 0.96 -10.08 13.30
C GLU A 130 -0.18 -9.42 12.53
N ILE A 131 -0.81 -10.17 11.62
CA ILE A 131 -1.96 -9.73 10.85
C ILE A 131 -3.12 -9.33 11.77
N LEU A 132 -3.43 -10.17 12.75
CA LEU A 132 -4.51 -9.90 13.70
C LEU A 132 -4.15 -8.74 14.64
N LEU A 133 -2.88 -8.60 15.04
CA LEU A 133 -2.40 -7.46 15.82
C LEU A 133 -2.61 -6.14 15.06
N ALA A 134 -2.17 -6.09 13.81
CA ALA A 134 -2.37 -4.95 12.92
C ALA A 134 -3.85 -4.57 12.80
N TRP A 135 -4.70 -5.57 12.55
CA TRP A 135 -6.13 -5.37 12.38
C TRP A 135 -6.79 -4.83 13.66
N ARG A 136 -6.46 -5.40 14.82
CA ARG A 136 -7.00 -4.95 16.12
C ARG A 136 -6.56 -3.54 16.51
N ALA A 137 -5.38 -3.11 16.06
CA ALA A 137 -4.91 -1.75 16.26
C ALA A 137 -5.62 -0.70 15.37
N GLY A 138 -6.48 -1.11 14.43
CA GLY A 138 -7.24 -0.18 13.59
C GLY A 138 -6.69 0.02 12.17
N ALA A 139 -5.84 -0.89 11.67
CA ALA A 139 -5.32 -0.82 10.31
C ALA A 139 -6.43 -0.78 9.26
N ALA A 140 -6.31 0.03 8.22
CA ALA A 140 -7.23 0.06 7.08
C ALA A 140 -7.17 -1.24 6.26
N GLY A 141 -6.00 -1.85 6.21
CA GLY A 141 -5.71 -3.15 5.62
C GLY A 141 -4.32 -3.58 6.05
N VAL A 142 -3.92 -4.81 5.75
CA VAL A 142 -2.61 -5.35 6.14
C VAL A 142 -1.74 -5.58 4.92
N LYS A 143 -0.56 -4.97 4.92
CA LYS A 143 0.51 -5.26 3.99
C LYS A 143 1.06 -6.65 4.30
N LEU A 144 0.84 -7.62 3.42
CA LEU A 144 1.48 -8.92 3.54
C LEU A 144 2.92 -8.81 3.01
N PHE A 145 3.92 -8.89 3.91
CA PHE A 145 5.32 -8.62 3.57
C PHE A 145 6.32 -9.53 4.29
N PRO A 146 7.31 -10.08 3.58
CA PRO A 146 7.48 -10.07 2.12
C PRO A 146 6.60 -11.14 1.42
N ALA A 147 5.77 -10.74 0.47
CA ALA A 147 4.81 -11.62 -0.18
C ALA A 147 5.47 -12.76 -0.97
N SER A 148 6.66 -12.51 -1.55
CA SER A 148 7.44 -13.52 -2.27
C SER A 148 7.86 -14.72 -1.41
N ALA A 149 7.87 -14.59 -0.09
CA ALA A 149 8.23 -15.70 0.80
C ALA A 149 7.11 -16.75 0.93
N VAL A 150 5.85 -16.37 0.66
CA VAL A 150 4.69 -17.23 0.96
C VAL A 150 3.77 -17.49 -0.25
N GLY A 151 3.73 -16.59 -1.22
CA GLY A 151 2.93 -16.74 -2.43
C GLY A 151 1.42 -16.53 -2.25
N PRO A 152 0.64 -16.60 -3.37
CA PRO A 152 -0.80 -16.35 -3.36
C PRO A 152 -1.62 -17.37 -2.55
N SER A 153 -1.16 -18.61 -2.44
CA SER A 153 -1.84 -19.65 -1.65
C SER A 153 -2.00 -19.25 -0.17
N PHE A 154 -0.99 -18.59 0.39
CA PHE A 154 -1.04 -18.09 1.76
C PHE A 154 -2.20 -17.09 1.98
N VAL A 155 -2.42 -16.17 1.03
CA VAL A 155 -3.54 -15.22 1.13
C VAL A 155 -4.87 -15.97 1.22
N ARG A 156 -5.06 -17.00 0.38
CA ARG A 156 -6.29 -17.80 0.38
C ARG A 156 -6.50 -18.55 1.69
N GLU A 157 -5.44 -19.14 2.24
CA GLU A 157 -5.50 -19.90 3.48
C GLU A 157 -5.77 -19.00 4.70
N VAL A 158 -5.04 -17.88 4.82
CA VAL A 158 -5.20 -16.96 5.93
C VAL A 158 -6.56 -16.25 5.90
N ARG A 159 -7.10 -15.96 4.71
CA ARG A 159 -8.45 -15.41 4.58
C ARG A 159 -9.56 -16.34 5.09
N GLY A 160 -9.34 -17.64 5.14
CA GLY A 160 -10.33 -18.55 5.71
C GLY A 160 -10.83 -18.11 7.09
N PRO A 161 -9.97 -18.04 8.11
CA PRO A 161 -10.31 -17.55 9.44
C PRO A 161 -10.36 -16.01 9.57
N LEU A 162 -9.69 -15.23 8.70
CA LEU A 162 -9.51 -13.78 8.78
C LEU A 162 -10.10 -13.08 7.56
N ARG A 163 -11.30 -13.49 7.13
CA ARG A 163 -11.95 -13.01 5.89
C ARG A 163 -12.24 -11.52 5.85
N GLU A 164 -12.37 -10.87 7.01
CA GLU A 164 -12.67 -9.45 7.14
C GLU A 164 -11.44 -8.56 6.90
N ILE A 165 -10.23 -9.13 6.93
CA ILE A 165 -8.99 -8.36 6.84
C ILE A 165 -8.60 -8.18 5.37
N PRO A 166 -8.56 -6.93 4.86
CA PRO A 166 -8.04 -6.65 3.54
C PRO A 166 -6.53 -6.84 3.47
N PHE A 167 -6.04 -7.62 2.49
CA PHE A 167 -4.61 -7.85 2.28
C PHE A 167 -4.08 -7.07 1.07
N ILE A 168 -2.86 -6.53 1.23
CA ILE A 168 -2.08 -5.88 0.17
C ILE A 168 -0.71 -6.58 0.09
N PRO A 169 -0.60 -7.71 -0.65
CA PRO A 169 0.66 -8.39 -0.85
C PRO A 169 1.70 -7.47 -1.47
N THR A 170 2.90 -7.45 -0.87
CA THR A 170 3.97 -6.54 -1.23
C THR A 170 5.32 -7.23 -1.10
N GLY A 171 6.25 -6.93 -2.02
CA GLY A 171 7.59 -7.54 -2.04
C GLY A 171 7.66 -8.72 -3.00
N GLY A 172 8.40 -8.52 -4.11
CA GLY A 172 8.56 -9.51 -5.18
C GLY A 172 7.35 -9.69 -6.09
N VAL A 173 6.34 -8.83 -5.99
CA VAL A 173 5.15 -8.86 -6.86
C VAL A 173 5.49 -8.31 -8.24
N THR A 174 5.05 -9.00 -9.29
CA THR A 174 5.14 -8.62 -10.72
C THR A 174 3.73 -8.55 -11.31
N ALA A 175 3.60 -8.15 -12.58
CA ALA A 175 2.28 -8.14 -13.24
C ALA A 175 1.64 -9.53 -13.28
N GLU A 176 2.45 -10.58 -13.53
CA GLU A 176 1.98 -11.96 -13.61
C GLU A 176 1.41 -12.43 -12.27
N SER A 177 2.18 -12.22 -11.18
CA SER A 177 1.76 -12.66 -9.84
C SER A 177 0.68 -11.78 -9.22
N ALA A 178 0.56 -10.51 -9.65
CA ALA A 178 -0.44 -9.58 -9.13
C ALA A 178 -1.88 -10.12 -9.31
N ALA A 179 -2.21 -10.62 -10.51
CA ALA A 179 -3.51 -11.20 -10.78
C ALA A 179 -3.80 -12.44 -9.91
N GLU A 180 -2.77 -13.26 -9.64
CA GLU A 180 -2.91 -14.45 -8.78
C GLU A 180 -3.20 -14.06 -7.32
N TYR A 181 -2.53 -13.03 -6.80
CA TYR A 181 -2.80 -12.51 -5.46
C TYR A 181 -4.22 -11.97 -5.34
N VAL A 182 -4.70 -11.23 -6.34
CA VAL A 182 -6.07 -10.69 -6.33
C VAL A 182 -7.10 -11.82 -6.44
N ARG A 183 -6.88 -12.84 -7.29
CA ARG A 183 -7.74 -14.04 -7.33
C ARG A 183 -7.74 -14.82 -6.00
N ALA A 184 -6.62 -14.78 -5.26
CA ALA A 184 -6.53 -15.37 -3.94
C ALA A 184 -7.27 -14.56 -2.86
N GLY A 185 -7.73 -13.34 -3.19
CA GLY A 185 -8.54 -12.50 -2.33
C GLY A 185 -7.84 -11.24 -1.81
N ALA A 186 -6.68 -10.88 -2.32
CA ALA A 186 -6.09 -9.59 -2.03
C ALA A 186 -6.93 -8.45 -2.63
N VAL A 187 -7.05 -7.33 -1.90
CA VAL A 187 -7.82 -6.17 -2.37
C VAL A 187 -7.02 -5.29 -3.32
N ALA A 188 -5.69 -5.29 -3.17
CA ALA A 188 -4.72 -4.59 -4.00
C ALA A 188 -3.35 -5.27 -3.85
N VAL A 189 -2.36 -4.82 -4.62
CA VAL A 189 -0.96 -5.25 -4.52
C VAL A 189 -0.01 -4.07 -4.42
N GLY A 190 1.10 -4.23 -3.68
CA GLY A 190 2.18 -3.26 -3.61
C GLY A 190 3.33 -3.62 -4.55
N LEU A 191 3.66 -2.74 -5.50
CA LEU A 191 4.68 -2.96 -6.51
C LEU A 191 5.82 -1.95 -6.40
N GLY A 192 7.01 -2.45 -6.08
CA GLY A 192 8.25 -1.67 -5.98
C GLY A 192 9.15 -1.87 -7.19
N SER A 193 10.24 -2.62 -7.00
CA SER A 193 11.33 -2.75 -7.98
C SER A 193 10.87 -3.14 -9.38
N TRP A 194 9.88 -4.00 -9.50
CA TRP A 194 9.35 -4.37 -10.80
C TRP A 194 8.71 -3.17 -11.52
N LEU A 195 7.96 -2.33 -10.81
CA LEU A 195 7.23 -1.20 -11.40
C LEU A 195 8.11 0.04 -11.55
N THR A 196 8.76 0.47 -10.47
CA THR A 196 9.46 1.77 -10.39
C THR A 196 10.98 1.67 -10.36
N GLY A 197 11.53 0.47 -10.20
CA GLY A 197 12.95 0.28 -9.89
C GLY A 197 13.93 0.72 -10.98
N SER A 198 13.49 0.83 -12.24
CA SER A 198 14.33 1.38 -13.32
C SER A 198 14.47 2.90 -13.24
N GLY A 199 13.46 3.60 -12.67
CA GLY A 199 13.36 5.05 -12.72
C GLY A 199 13.11 5.63 -14.14
N GLU A 200 12.99 4.77 -15.18
CA GLU A 200 12.74 5.19 -16.56
C GLU A 200 11.25 5.45 -16.77
N PRO A 201 10.80 6.70 -17.02
CA PRO A 201 9.38 7.04 -17.07
C PRO A 201 8.59 6.25 -18.11
N ALA A 202 9.14 6.05 -19.30
CA ALA A 202 8.48 5.28 -20.35
C ALA A 202 8.21 3.84 -19.93
N LEU A 203 9.20 3.17 -19.31
CA LEU A 203 9.05 1.81 -18.81
C LEU A 203 8.10 1.75 -17.61
N VAL A 204 8.13 2.76 -16.74
CA VAL A 204 7.18 2.86 -15.61
C VAL A 204 5.75 2.99 -16.12
N ALA A 205 5.49 3.84 -17.12
CA ALA A 205 4.15 4.01 -17.69
C ALA A 205 3.65 2.72 -18.37
N GLU A 206 4.52 2.02 -19.10
CA GLU A 206 4.21 0.73 -19.74
C GLU A 206 3.84 -0.33 -18.71
N ARG A 207 4.68 -0.53 -17.68
CA ARG A 207 4.44 -1.50 -16.60
C ARG A 207 3.21 -1.17 -15.77
N ALA A 208 2.98 0.12 -15.52
CA ALA A 208 1.77 0.57 -14.83
C ALA A 208 0.50 0.20 -15.63
N ARG A 209 0.47 0.48 -16.94
CA ARG A 209 -0.63 0.07 -17.81
C ARG A 209 -0.83 -1.44 -17.83
N GLN A 210 0.27 -2.18 -17.98
CA GLN A 210 0.24 -3.64 -17.99
C GLN A 210 -0.44 -4.21 -16.74
N VAL A 211 0.01 -3.79 -15.55
CA VAL A 211 -0.54 -4.34 -14.29
C VAL A 211 -1.97 -3.87 -14.04
N VAL A 212 -2.29 -2.60 -14.31
CA VAL A 212 -3.64 -2.07 -14.11
C VAL A 212 -4.64 -2.77 -15.03
N THR A 213 -4.28 -2.99 -16.30
CA THR A 213 -5.12 -3.75 -17.26
C THR A 213 -5.31 -5.19 -16.80
N ALA A 214 -4.23 -5.88 -16.43
CA ALA A 214 -4.30 -7.26 -15.95
C ALA A 214 -5.21 -7.40 -14.69
N LEU A 215 -5.18 -6.42 -13.79
CA LEU A 215 -6.01 -6.44 -12.58
C LEU A 215 -7.47 -6.05 -12.83
N ALA A 216 -7.74 -5.24 -13.87
CA ALA A 216 -9.12 -4.90 -14.25
C ALA A 216 -9.91 -6.11 -14.76
N GLU A 217 -9.23 -7.10 -15.35
CA GLU A 217 -9.84 -8.35 -15.85
C GLU A 217 -10.11 -9.38 -14.75
N VAL A 218 -9.58 -9.16 -13.53
CA VAL A 218 -9.77 -10.10 -12.41
C VAL A 218 -11.08 -9.80 -11.68
N GLU A 219 -11.99 -10.76 -11.67
CA GLU A 219 -13.22 -10.68 -10.87
C GLU A 219 -12.88 -10.53 -9.38
N ARG A 220 -13.69 -9.74 -8.67
CA ARG A 220 -13.55 -9.62 -7.23
C ARG A 220 -14.05 -10.92 -6.59
N PRO A 221 -13.24 -11.61 -5.78
CA PRO A 221 -13.75 -12.73 -5.02
C PRO A 221 -14.84 -12.24 -4.06
N ALA A 222 -15.91 -13.03 -3.97
CA ALA A 222 -17.06 -12.77 -3.11
C ALA A 222 -16.68 -12.76 -1.61
#